data_b909d4bed5220493fad092e28581a284
#
_entry.id   b909d4bed5220493fad092e28581a284
#
_cell.length_a   1.000
_cell.length_b   1.000
_cell.length_c   1.000
_cell.angle_alpha   90.00
_cell.angle_beta   90.00
_cell.angle_gamma   90.00
#
_symmetry.space_group_name_H-M   'P 1'
#
loop_
_entity.id
_entity.type
_entity.pdbx_description
1 polymer ?
#
loop_
_entity_poly.entity_id
_entity_poly.type
_entity_poly.pdbx_seq_one_letter_code
_entity_poly.pdbx_strand_id
1 'polypeptide(L)'
;MPLQKNQVLTLTIERLSNDGSGVAHSPDGEAVFVPGTAPGDEADIRIVKDCGRYAFGILDTLRTPSPDRIPVDCAVAGPCGGCSLRHLDYAAELRAKQENVVDAFRRIGGLDVPVLDALPSPEVDRYRNKVQFPVGRDKNGAPCIGFYAGRTHRIVPCPDCKLQPGILNDIGNALCSFFGAHGIQPYDEASGKGLVRHIFLRRGAHSGQIMVCIVCTRAKLPRSAELVEQLTAQFPDIATVLVNVNPRNTNVILGTETHTLCGPGFIEDTLCGVPVRLGPLSFYQVNTLAAEQLYGIAAEYAQLQPDDLLLDLYCGMGTIGLSMVDRCRSLIGVEIVPEAIDSAKANAARMGESVAARSRFFCADAGKAASQLAAEGLHPDVIVLDPPRKGCDEATLSAVVAMSPRRVVYVSCNPSTAARDAKWLETQGYRTEKVQPVDLFPRTKHVEAVLLLTKLNVERHIEVDVSMDELNVTAAESKATYNEIRDYVWDHHQLKVSNLYIAQVKQKYGIIEREN
;
A
#
# COMPACT_ATOMS: atom_id res chain seq x y z
N MET A 1 -6.53 34.33 -17.60
CA MET A 1 -7.40 33.81 -18.70
C MET A 1 -7.39 32.29 -18.63
N PRO A 2 -8.51 31.60 -18.87
CA PRO A 2 -8.54 30.13 -18.82
C PRO A 2 -7.51 29.56 -19.81
N LEU A 3 -6.85 28.47 -19.41
CA LEU A 3 -5.84 27.81 -20.23
C LEU A 3 -6.49 27.14 -21.46
N GLN A 4 -5.87 27.33 -22.63
CA GLN A 4 -6.41 26.76 -23.87
C GLN A 4 -5.71 25.45 -24.22
N LYS A 5 -6.47 24.49 -24.77
CA LYS A 5 -5.91 23.25 -25.30
C LYS A 5 -4.88 23.57 -26.41
N ASN A 6 -3.73 22.90 -26.37
CA ASN A 6 -2.56 23.10 -27.24
C ASN A 6 -1.78 24.40 -27.00
N GLN A 7 -2.16 25.23 -26.03
CA GLN A 7 -1.34 26.34 -25.58
C GLN A 7 -0.02 25.79 -25.02
N VAL A 8 1.10 26.45 -25.35
CA VAL A 8 2.42 26.11 -24.81
C VAL A 8 2.84 27.20 -23.83
N LEU A 9 3.23 26.82 -22.64
CA LEU A 9 3.72 27.70 -21.59
C LEU A 9 5.09 27.25 -21.13
N THR A 10 6.01 28.17 -20.93
CA THR A 10 7.27 27.88 -20.24
C THR A 10 7.02 27.98 -18.75
N LEU A 11 7.15 26.85 -18.04
CA LEU A 11 6.86 26.74 -16.61
C LEU A 11 8.02 26.07 -15.89
N THR A 12 8.18 26.44 -14.61
CA THR A 12 9.10 25.76 -13.68
C THR A 12 8.31 24.75 -12.84
N ILE A 13 8.79 23.52 -12.77
CA ILE A 13 8.20 22.47 -11.93
C ILE A 13 8.63 22.69 -10.47
N GLU A 14 7.68 22.87 -9.59
CA GLU A 14 7.93 23.21 -8.19
C GLU A 14 8.06 21.97 -7.30
N ARG A 15 7.23 20.96 -7.52
CA ARG A 15 7.16 19.74 -6.72
C ARG A 15 6.53 18.58 -7.49
N LEU A 16 6.47 17.40 -6.88
CA LEU A 16 5.67 16.28 -7.39
C LEU A 16 4.33 16.18 -6.66
N SER A 17 3.32 15.75 -7.39
CA SER A 17 2.02 15.34 -6.85
C SER A 17 2.06 13.89 -6.39
N ASN A 18 1.03 13.46 -5.65
CA ASN A 18 0.89 12.08 -5.18
C ASN A 18 0.74 11.04 -6.31
N ASP A 19 0.44 11.46 -7.53
CA ASP A 19 0.39 10.58 -8.71
C ASP A 19 1.72 10.55 -9.50
N GLY A 20 2.76 11.26 -9.01
CA GLY A 20 4.09 11.33 -9.59
C GLY A 20 4.21 12.30 -10.77
N SER A 21 3.20 13.13 -11.03
CA SER A 21 3.29 14.22 -11.99
C SER A 21 3.96 15.44 -11.37
N GLY A 22 4.80 16.16 -12.12
CA GLY A 22 5.28 17.47 -11.70
C GLY A 22 4.13 18.46 -11.59
N VAL A 23 4.21 19.38 -10.65
CA VAL A 23 3.27 20.47 -10.44
C VAL A 23 3.97 21.79 -10.72
N ALA A 24 3.41 22.56 -11.63
CA ALA A 24 3.77 23.94 -11.91
C ALA A 24 2.54 24.84 -11.77
N HIS A 25 2.73 26.15 -11.75
CA HIS A 25 1.62 27.09 -11.79
C HIS A 25 1.71 27.96 -13.04
N SER A 26 0.56 28.19 -13.68
CA SER A 26 0.45 29.16 -14.75
C SER A 26 0.68 30.58 -14.23
N PRO A 27 0.93 31.59 -15.08
CA PRO A 27 1.04 32.98 -14.66
C PRO A 27 -0.18 33.50 -13.89
N ASP A 28 -1.36 32.94 -14.13
CA ASP A 28 -2.61 33.27 -13.43
C ASP A 28 -2.82 32.43 -12.14
N GLY A 29 -1.83 31.59 -11.74
CA GLY A 29 -1.83 30.78 -10.50
C GLY A 29 -2.57 29.44 -10.59
N GLU A 30 -2.98 29.01 -11.79
CA GLU A 30 -3.64 27.74 -12.00
C GLU A 30 -2.61 26.58 -12.00
N ALA A 31 -2.87 25.51 -11.21
CA ALA A 31 -1.98 24.37 -11.14
C ALA A 31 -1.98 23.54 -12.43
N VAL A 32 -0.80 23.20 -12.93
CA VAL A 32 -0.60 22.38 -14.14
C VAL A 32 0.15 21.11 -13.77
N PHE A 33 -0.47 19.95 -14.02
CA PHE A 33 0.10 18.63 -13.75
C PHE A 33 0.77 18.06 -15.00
N VAL A 34 2.06 17.73 -14.89
CA VAL A 34 2.90 17.33 -16.03
C VAL A 34 3.65 16.03 -15.72
N PRO A 35 3.24 14.88 -16.28
CA PRO A 35 3.96 13.62 -16.09
C PRO A 35 5.39 13.66 -16.67
N GLY A 36 6.31 12.94 -16.00
CA GLY A 36 7.69 12.77 -16.49
C GLY A 36 8.58 14.00 -16.29
N THR A 37 8.16 14.95 -15.46
CA THR A 37 8.96 16.11 -15.07
C THR A 37 9.47 15.97 -13.63
N ALA A 38 10.52 16.73 -13.32
CA ALA A 38 11.22 16.76 -12.03
C ALA A 38 11.12 18.15 -11.40
N PRO A 39 11.07 18.27 -10.06
CA PRO A 39 11.17 19.56 -9.37
C PRO A 39 12.44 20.29 -9.80
N GLY A 40 12.33 21.57 -10.18
CA GLY A 40 13.42 22.39 -10.72
C GLY A 40 13.60 22.30 -12.24
N ASP A 41 12.81 21.48 -12.96
CA ASP A 41 12.78 21.57 -14.42
C ASP A 41 12.18 22.89 -14.87
N GLU A 42 12.84 23.58 -15.82
CA GLU A 42 12.23 24.61 -16.63
C GLU A 42 11.89 24.03 -18.00
N ALA A 43 10.62 24.07 -18.39
CA ALA A 43 10.16 23.33 -19.55
C ALA A 43 9.01 24.02 -20.28
N ASP A 44 8.93 23.79 -21.60
CA ASP A 44 7.75 24.12 -22.39
C ASP A 44 6.72 23.01 -22.21
N ILE A 45 5.57 23.40 -21.67
CA ILE A 45 4.47 22.52 -21.34
C ILE A 45 3.31 22.82 -22.27
N ARG A 46 2.86 21.80 -22.99
CA ARG A 46 1.67 21.88 -23.82
C ARG A 46 0.45 21.45 -23.05
N ILE A 47 -0.51 22.34 -22.90
CA ILE A 47 -1.79 22.07 -22.22
C ILE A 47 -2.61 21.07 -23.06
N VAL A 48 -3.00 19.96 -22.44
CA VAL A 48 -3.84 18.93 -23.10
C VAL A 48 -5.28 18.98 -22.63
N LYS A 49 -5.51 19.43 -21.38
CA LYS A 49 -6.85 19.55 -20.80
C LYS A 49 -6.87 20.60 -19.71
N ASP A 50 -7.78 21.55 -19.83
CA ASP A 50 -8.17 22.48 -18.78
C ASP A 50 -9.37 21.89 -18.01
N CYS A 51 -9.33 21.94 -16.68
CA CYS A 51 -10.39 21.49 -15.76
C CYS A 51 -10.94 22.66 -14.90
N GLY A 52 -10.61 23.90 -15.22
CA GLY A 52 -11.11 25.12 -14.60
C GLY A 52 -10.37 25.55 -13.33
N ARG A 53 -9.98 24.62 -12.46
CA ARG A 53 -9.19 24.89 -11.23
C ARG A 53 -7.75 24.38 -11.37
N TYR A 54 -7.50 23.53 -12.34
CA TYR A 54 -6.21 22.94 -12.65
C TYR A 54 -6.22 22.43 -14.08
N ALA A 55 -5.04 22.25 -14.64
CA ALA A 55 -4.88 21.73 -15.99
C ALA A 55 -3.92 20.53 -16.03
N PHE A 56 -4.01 19.75 -17.10
CA PHE A 56 -3.03 18.73 -17.44
C PHE A 56 -2.20 19.18 -18.62
N GLY A 57 -0.89 19.05 -18.50
CA GLY A 57 0.08 19.30 -19.55
C GLY A 57 0.89 18.07 -19.93
N ILE A 58 1.58 18.14 -21.05
CA ILE A 58 2.64 17.23 -21.44
C ILE A 58 3.92 18.01 -21.64
N LEU A 59 5.05 17.40 -21.29
CA LEU A 59 6.36 17.95 -21.57
C LEU A 59 6.58 18.01 -23.08
N ASP A 60 6.74 19.21 -23.61
CA ASP A 60 7.04 19.44 -25.02
C ASP A 60 8.54 19.57 -25.25
N THR A 61 9.19 20.47 -24.53
CA THR A 61 10.64 20.68 -24.56
C THR A 61 11.18 20.94 -23.18
N LEU A 62 12.21 20.20 -22.76
CA LEU A 62 12.94 20.46 -21.53
C LEU A 62 14.00 21.53 -21.83
N ARG A 63 13.88 22.72 -21.25
CA ARG A 63 14.80 23.84 -21.43
C ARG A 63 16.00 23.73 -20.52
N THR A 64 15.75 23.68 -19.24
CA THR A 64 16.76 23.53 -18.19
C THR A 64 16.40 22.32 -17.35
N PRO A 65 17.19 21.23 -17.42
CA PRO A 65 16.92 20.05 -16.60
C PRO A 65 17.21 20.32 -15.11
N SER A 66 16.37 19.78 -14.26
CA SER A 66 16.62 19.72 -12.84
C SER A 66 17.93 18.97 -12.52
N PRO A 67 18.69 19.38 -11.49
CA PRO A 67 19.86 18.63 -11.02
C PRO A 67 19.49 17.24 -10.48
N ASP A 68 18.23 17.02 -10.11
CA ASP A 68 17.71 15.74 -9.62
C ASP A 68 17.39 14.74 -10.76
N ARG A 69 17.57 15.13 -12.03
CA ARG A 69 17.39 14.22 -13.16
C ARG A 69 18.57 13.29 -13.36
N ILE A 70 18.25 12.05 -13.67
CA ILE A 70 19.23 11.06 -14.15
C ILE A 70 18.86 10.55 -15.55
N PRO A 71 19.82 10.05 -16.32
CA PRO A 71 19.54 9.35 -17.57
C PRO A 71 18.62 8.14 -17.34
N VAL A 72 17.58 8.03 -18.17
CA VAL A 72 16.66 6.90 -18.09
C VAL A 72 17.27 5.68 -18.75
N ASP A 73 17.52 4.64 -17.98
CA ASP A 73 18.18 3.38 -18.39
C ASP A 73 17.21 2.30 -18.93
N CYS A 74 15.93 2.65 -19.10
CA CYS A 74 14.89 1.76 -19.63
C CYS A 74 14.37 2.27 -20.97
N ALA A 75 14.60 1.53 -22.03
CA ALA A 75 14.23 1.91 -23.40
C ALA A 75 12.71 2.11 -23.61
N VAL A 76 11.89 1.55 -22.72
CA VAL A 76 10.41 1.62 -22.81
C VAL A 76 9.77 2.46 -21.70
N ALA A 77 10.55 3.23 -20.94
CA ALA A 77 10.04 4.02 -19.82
C ALA A 77 8.94 5.00 -20.22
N GLY A 78 9.04 5.63 -21.39
CA GLY A 78 8.03 6.57 -21.89
C GLY A 78 6.69 5.90 -22.19
N PRO A 79 6.63 4.88 -23.05
CA PRO A 79 5.38 4.22 -23.42
C PRO A 79 4.87 3.23 -22.35
N CYS A 80 5.74 2.67 -21.49
CA CYS A 80 5.36 1.76 -20.43
C CYS A 80 4.79 2.52 -19.23
N GLY A 81 3.66 2.07 -18.68
CA GLY A 81 3.03 2.69 -17.50
C GLY A 81 3.58 2.21 -16.15
N GLY A 82 4.67 1.44 -16.11
CA GLY A 82 5.13 0.77 -14.89
C GLY A 82 5.94 1.65 -13.92
N CYS A 83 6.79 2.54 -14.43
CA CYS A 83 7.67 3.41 -13.65
C CYS A 83 7.30 4.87 -13.88
N SER A 84 6.96 5.59 -12.81
CA SER A 84 6.62 7.03 -12.88
C SER A 84 7.79 7.94 -12.51
N LEU A 85 8.80 7.46 -11.77
CA LEU A 85 9.88 8.27 -11.21
C LEU A 85 11.30 7.83 -11.66
N ARG A 86 11.42 7.00 -12.72
CA ARG A 86 12.72 6.46 -13.15
C ARG A 86 13.67 7.51 -13.73
N HIS A 87 13.20 8.71 -14.00
CA HIS A 87 13.98 9.85 -14.46
C HIS A 87 14.58 10.69 -13.33
N LEU A 88 14.30 10.32 -12.06
CA LEU A 88 14.80 10.99 -10.87
C LEU A 88 15.95 10.23 -10.23
N ASP A 89 16.89 10.98 -9.67
CA ASP A 89 17.80 10.43 -8.65
C ASP A 89 17.03 9.83 -7.49
N TYR A 90 17.56 8.75 -6.89
CA TYR A 90 16.81 8.02 -5.87
C TYR A 90 16.61 8.83 -4.58
N ALA A 91 17.57 9.68 -4.21
CA ALA A 91 17.42 10.56 -3.05
C ALA A 91 16.30 11.60 -3.29
N ALA A 92 16.17 12.13 -4.51
CA ALA A 92 15.08 13.02 -4.88
C ALA A 92 13.72 12.31 -4.89
N GLU A 93 13.68 11.07 -5.36
CA GLU A 93 12.49 10.22 -5.28
C GLU A 93 12.02 10.02 -3.84
N LEU A 94 12.95 9.73 -2.90
CA LEU A 94 12.63 9.56 -1.48
C LEU A 94 12.10 10.85 -0.84
N ARG A 95 12.73 12.01 -1.14
CA ARG A 95 12.22 13.32 -0.68
C ARG A 95 10.79 13.56 -1.15
N ALA A 96 10.50 13.31 -2.42
CA ALA A 96 9.15 13.50 -2.97
C ALA A 96 8.12 12.56 -2.31
N LYS A 97 8.49 11.32 -2.02
CA LYS A 97 7.63 10.36 -1.30
C LYS A 97 7.37 10.80 0.14
N GLN A 98 8.39 11.29 0.84
CA GLN A 98 8.25 11.86 2.18
C GLN A 98 7.33 13.09 2.17
N GLU A 99 7.54 14.02 1.25
CA GLU A 99 6.70 15.21 1.09
C GLU A 99 5.23 14.85 0.84
N ASN A 100 4.95 13.81 0.05
CA ASN A 100 3.60 13.31 -0.18
C ASN A 100 2.94 12.82 1.12
N VAL A 101 3.71 12.18 2.02
CA VAL A 101 3.20 11.76 3.34
C VAL A 101 2.96 12.97 4.22
N VAL A 102 3.91 13.91 4.31
CA VAL A 102 3.75 15.19 5.06
C VAL A 102 2.50 15.95 4.60
N ASP A 103 2.34 16.11 3.28
CA ASP A 103 1.18 16.80 2.69
C ASP A 103 -0.14 16.10 3.03
N ALA A 104 -0.17 14.77 3.02
CA ALA A 104 -1.38 14.02 3.38
C ALA A 104 -1.78 14.26 4.85
N PHE A 105 -0.83 14.18 5.77
CA PHE A 105 -1.11 14.39 7.20
C PHE A 105 -1.51 15.84 7.48
N ARG A 106 -0.78 16.82 6.93
CA ARG A 106 -1.07 18.23 7.15
C ARG A 106 -2.39 18.69 6.50
N ARG A 107 -2.61 18.35 5.21
CA ARG A 107 -3.74 18.90 4.43
C ARG A 107 -5.03 18.09 4.58
N ILE A 108 -4.95 16.76 4.66
CA ILE A 108 -6.12 15.88 4.78
C ILE A 108 -6.40 15.58 6.24
N GLY A 109 -5.37 15.17 6.98
CA GLY A 109 -5.46 14.93 8.41
C GLY A 109 -5.71 16.21 9.22
N GLY A 110 -5.13 17.34 8.81
CA GLY A 110 -5.05 18.53 9.65
C GLY A 110 -4.20 18.28 10.90
N LEU A 111 -3.24 17.34 10.79
CA LEU A 111 -2.38 16.85 11.85
C LEU A 111 -0.96 17.39 11.64
N ASP A 112 -0.39 17.96 12.68
CA ASP A 112 1.02 18.35 12.73
C ASP A 112 1.80 17.28 13.51
N VAL A 113 2.13 16.19 12.82
CA VAL A 113 2.79 15.02 13.40
C VAL A 113 4.21 14.88 12.84
N PRO A 114 5.17 14.33 13.61
CA PRO A 114 6.50 14.03 13.12
C PRO A 114 6.45 12.98 12.00
N VAL A 115 6.75 13.39 10.77
CA VAL A 115 6.99 12.49 9.63
C VAL A 115 8.50 12.34 9.48
N LEU A 116 8.99 11.13 9.70
CA LEU A 116 10.41 10.82 9.63
C LEU A 116 10.90 10.80 8.18
N ASP A 117 12.21 10.78 7.98
CA ASP A 117 12.80 10.63 6.65
C ASP A 117 12.36 9.31 6.02
N ALA A 118 12.06 9.35 4.72
CA ALA A 118 11.62 8.15 4.01
C ALA A 118 12.73 7.08 4.02
N LEU A 119 12.40 5.89 4.55
CA LEU A 119 13.34 4.78 4.59
C LEU A 119 13.54 4.21 3.19
N PRO A 120 14.80 4.16 2.70
CA PRO A 120 15.08 3.65 1.36
C PRO A 120 14.87 2.13 1.28
N SER A 121 14.47 1.65 0.10
CA SER A 121 14.50 0.23 -0.20
C SER A 121 15.95 -0.29 -0.24
N PRO A 122 16.23 -1.49 0.27
CA PRO A 122 17.56 -2.11 0.13
C PRO A 122 17.99 -2.30 -1.32
N GLU A 123 17.01 -2.51 -2.22
CA GLU A 123 17.23 -2.64 -3.65
C GLU A 123 16.31 -1.66 -4.39
N VAL A 124 16.88 -0.86 -5.30
CA VAL A 124 16.15 0.14 -6.09
C VAL A 124 15.64 -0.46 -7.41
N ASP A 125 16.38 -1.44 -7.92
CA ASP A 125 16.06 -2.21 -9.12
C ASP A 125 16.07 -3.70 -8.78
N ARG A 126 15.46 -4.52 -9.65
CA ARG A 126 15.41 -5.99 -9.53
C ARG A 126 14.72 -6.54 -8.27
N TYR A 127 14.03 -5.70 -7.52
CA TYR A 127 13.43 -6.04 -6.23
C TYR A 127 12.12 -6.81 -6.31
N ARG A 128 11.39 -6.74 -7.45
CA ARG A 128 10.05 -7.34 -7.56
C ARG A 128 10.12 -8.85 -7.68
N ASN A 129 9.70 -9.54 -6.64
CA ASN A 129 9.65 -11.01 -6.60
C ASN A 129 8.51 -11.62 -7.42
N LYS A 130 7.60 -10.79 -7.98
CA LYS A 130 6.44 -11.24 -8.75
C LYS A 130 6.23 -10.37 -9.98
N VAL A 131 5.98 -10.99 -11.12
CA VAL A 131 5.60 -10.31 -12.35
C VAL A 131 4.45 -11.03 -13.06
N GLN A 132 3.64 -10.27 -13.76
CA GLN A 132 2.53 -10.74 -14.59
C GLN A 132 2.69 -10.12 -15.97
N PHE A 133 3.40 -10.82 -16.86
CA PHE A 133 3.61 -10.35 -18.22
C PHE A 133 2.38 -10.64 -19.08
N PRO A 134 1.68 -9.66 -19.63
CA PRO A 134 0.82 -9.93 -20.79
C PRO A 134 1.69 -10.44 -21.95
N VAL A 135 1.19 -11.44 -22.66
CA VAL A 135 1.88 -12.00 -23.83
C VAL A 135 1.26 -11.42 -25.08
N GLY A 136 2.06 -10.68 -25.81
CA GLY A 136 1.66 -10.01 -27.05
C GLY A 136 2.45 -10.47 -28.26
N ARG A 137 2.44 -9.63 -29.28
CA ARG A 137 3.26 -9.79 -30.48
C ARG A 137 4.18 -8.60 -30.64
N ASP A 138 5.39 -8.85 -31.01
CA ASP A 138 6.34 -7.81 -31.43
C ASP A 138 5.99 -7.26 -32.83
N LYS A 139 6.79 -6.34 -33.34
CA LYS A 139 6.65 -5.75 -34.68
C LYS A 139 6.75 -6.75 -35.84
N ASN A 140 7.35 -7.92 -35.58
CA ASN A 140 7.53 -9.00 -36.57
C ASN A 140 6.42 -10.07 -36.43
N GLY A 141 5.48 -9.89 -35.49
CA GLY A 141 4.40 -10.84 -35.20
C GLY A 141 4.78 -11.99 -34.28
N ALA A 142 6.02 -12.04 -33.77
CA ALA A 142 6.48 -13.07 -32.86
C ALA A 142 5.94 -12.85 -31.44
N PRO A 143 5.65 -13.93 -30.66
CA PRO A 143 5.26 -13.79 -29.25
C PRO A 143 6.33 -13.04 -28.45
N CYS A 144 5.89 -12.10 -27.60
CA CYS A 144 6.77 -11.34 -26.73
C CYS A 144 6.12 -11.05 -25.38
N ILE A 145 6.95 -10.92 -24.34
CA ILE A 145 6.55 -10.37 -23.05
C ILE A 145 6.56 -8.84 -23.11
N GLY A 146 5.73 -8.20 -22.28
CA GLY A 146 5.73 -6.75 -22.16
C GLY A 146 4.87 -6.26 -21.03
N PHE A 147 4.46 -4.99 -21.13
CA PHE A 147 3.53 -4.36 -20.22
C PHE A 147 2.53 -3.51 -21.01
N TYR A 148 1.39 -3.21 -20.41
CA TYR A 148 0.41 -2.33 -21.04
C TYR A 148 0.91 -0.88 -21.05
N ALA A 149 0.75 -0.21 -22.18
CA ALA A 149 0.91 1.23 -22.25
C ALA A 149 -0.15 1.91 -21.37
N GLY A 150 0.23 3.01 -20.73
CA GLY A 150 -0.63 3.69 -19.78
C GLY A 150 -2.06 3.93 -20.32
N ARG A 151 -3.07 3.54 -19.54
CA ARG A 151 -4.51 3.67 -19.85
C ARG A 151 -4.97 2.95 -21.13
N THR A 152 -4.24 1.94 -21.57
CA THR A 152 -4.60 1.14 -22.76
C THR A 152 -4.29 -0.35 -22.51
N HIS A 153 -4.81 -1.23 -23.40
CA HIS A 153 -4.43 -2.64 -23.45
C HIS A 153 -3.36 -2.94 -24.52
N ARG A 154 -2.73 -1.89 -25.09
CA ARG A 154 -1.63 -2.06 -26.04
C ARG A 154 -0.38 -2.53 -25.29
N ILE A 155 0.13 -3.70 -25.64
CA ILE A 155 1.34 -4.26 -25.05
C ILE A 155 2.57 -3.54 -25.64
N VAL A 156 3.42 -3.06 -24.76
CA VAL A 156 4.75 -2.52 -25.07
C VAL A 156 5.74 -3.65 -24.82
N PRO A 157 6.39 -4.21 -25.85
CA PRO A 157 7.40 -5.25 -25.66
C PRO A 157 8.51 -4.78 -24.75
N CYS A 158 8.81 -5.59 -23.71
CA CYS A 158 9.84 -5.27 -22.72
C CYS A 158 10.58 -6.55 -22.32
N PRO A 159 11.64 -6.92 -23.04
CA PRO A 159 12.37 -8.16 -22.79
C PRO A 159 13.24 -8.11 -21.52
N ASP A 160 13.60 -6.92 -21.05
CA ASP A 160 14.39 -6.71 -19.82
C ASP A 160 13.81 -5.57 -18.98
N CYS A 161 12.80 -5.88 -18.18
CA CYS A 161 12.29 -4.95 -17.19
C CYS A 161 13.23 -4.88 -15.99
N LYS A 162 13.60 -3.66 -15.58
CA LYS A 162 14.54 -3.42 -14.49
C LYS A 162 13.93 -3.64 -13.09
N LEU A 163 12.60 -3.77 -12.96
CA LEU A 163 11.97 -3.91 -11.65
C LEU A 163 12.08 -5.32 -11.05
N GLN A 164 12.06 -6.37 -11.87
CA GLN A 164 12.17 -7.74 -11.40
C GLN A 164 13.54 -8.35 -11.71
N PRO A 165 13.97 -9.40 -10.96
CA PRO A 165 15.20 -10.15 -11.22
C PRO A 165 15.32 -10.57 -12.69
N GLY A 166 16.53 -10.48 -13.26
CA GLY A 166 16.79 -10.80 -14.67
C GLY A 166 16.29 -12.17 -15.08
N ILE A 167 16.48 -13.17 -14.21
CA ILE A 167 16.01 -14.55 -14.46
C ILE A 167 14.50 -14.65 -14.78
N LEU A 168 13.67 -13.76 -14.20
CA LEU A 168 12.23 -13.76 -14.52
C LEU A 168 11.97 -13.21 -15.95
N ASN A 169 12.76 -12.26 -16.41
CA ASN A 169 12.73 -11.81 -17.79
C ASN A 169 13.19 -12.93 -18.75
N ASP A 170 14.27 -13.62 -18.39
CA ASP A 170 14.85 -14.71 -19.20
C ASP A 170 13.87 -15.86 -19.37
N ILE A 171 13.19 -16.28 -18.29
CA ILE A 171 12.13 -17.29 -18.33
C ILE A 171 10.96 -16.82 -19.21
N GLY A 172 10.52 -15.56 -19.06
CA GLY A 172 9.45 -14.99 -19.89
C GLY A 172 9.80 -14.99 -21.38
N ASN A 173 11.04 -14.63 -21.73
CA ASN A 173 11.54 -14.66 -23.10
C ASN A 173 11.68 -16.09 -23.64
N ALA A 174 12.18 -17.04 -22.84
CA ALA A 174 12.28 -18.46 -23.22
C ALA A 174 10.90 -19.06 -23.52
N LEU A 175 9.89 -18.74 -22.68
CA LEU A 175 8.50 -19.14 -22.93
C LEU A 175 7.96 -18.57 -24.25
N CYS A 176 8.19 -17.30 -24.53
CA CYS A 176 7.78 -16.67 -25.78
C CYS A 176 8.48 -17.31 -27.00
N SER A 177 9.76 -17.63 -26.88
CA SER A 177 10.53 -18.33 -27.92
C SER A 177 9.95 -19.73 -28.19
N PHE A 178 9.62 -20.49 -27.13
CA PHE A 178 8.96 -21.78 -27.25
C PHE A 178 7.59 -21.65 -27.93
N PHE A 179 6.78 -20.68 -27.52
CA PHE A 179 5.46 -20.45 -28.13
C PHE A 179 5.58 -20.14 -29.63
N GLY A 180 6.56 -19.30 -30.01
CA GLY A 180 6.84 -19.00 -31.41
C GLY A 180 7.25 -20.22 -32.23
N ALA A 181 8.19 -21.01 -31.71
CA ALA A 181 8.71 -22.24 -32.39
C ALA A 181 7.61 -23.28 -32.61
N HIS A 182 6.62 -23.37 -31.72
CA HIS A 182 5.56 -24.36 -31.77
C HIS A 182 4.20 -23.83 -32.22
N GLY A 183 4.12 -22.59 -32.73
CA GLY A 183 2.90 -21.99 -33.24
C GLY A 183 1.82 -21.76 -32.17
N ILE A 184 2.19 -21.71 -30.87
CA ILE A 184 1.28 -21.42 -29.76
C ILE A 184 0.99 -19.92 -29.75
N GLN A 185 -0.27 -19.56 -30.01
CA GLN A 185 -0.63 -18.18 -30.26
C GLN A 185 -0.93 -17.39 -28.97
N PRO A 186 -0.37 -16.16 -28.80
CA PRO A 186 -0.87 -15.21 -27.83
C PRO A 186 -2.36 -14.93 -28.03
N TYR A 187 -3.07 -14.73 -26.91
CA TYR A 187 -4.47 -14.36 -26.94
C TYR A 187 -4.62 -12.90 -27.39
N ASP A 188 -5.49 -12.70 -28.34
CA ASP A 188 -5.88 -11.38 -28.86
C ASP A 188 -7.26 -11.00 -28.31
N GLU A 189 -7.32 -9.94 -27.51
CA GLU A 189 -8.55 -9.50 -26.85
C GLU A 189 -9.62 -9.00 -27.84
N ALA A 190 -9.21 -8.45 -29.00
CA ALA A 190 -10.13 -7.91 -29.98
C ALA A 190 -10.86 -9.02 -30.76
N SER A 191 -10.13 -10.06 -31.14
CA SER A 191 -10.69 -11.20 -31.91
C SER A 191 -11.17 -12.34 -31.02
N GLY A 192 -10.79 -12.38 -29.74
CA GLY A 192 -11.05 -13.50 -28.83
C GLY A 192 -10.29 -14.78 -29.18
N LYS A 193 -9.28 -14.71 -30.05
CA LYS A 193 -8.51 -15.87 -30.53
C LYS A 193 -7.15 -15.95 -29.85
N GLY A 194 -6.59 -17.17 -29.81
CA GLY A 194 -5.31 -17.47 -29.18
C GLY A 194 -5.46 -18.26 -27.88
N LEU A 195 -4.33 -18.64 -27.29
CA LEU A 195 -4.29 -19.50 -26.12
C LEU A 195 -3.69 -18.80 -24.90
N VAL A 196 -2.48 -18.24 -25.02
CA VAL A 196 -1.69 -17.71 -23.90
C VAL A 196 -2.00 -16.24 -23.69
N ARG A 197 -2.50 -15.92 -22.50
CA ARG A 197 -2.84 -14.53 -22.10
C ARG A 197 -1.71 -13.85 -21.36
N HIS A 198 -1.21 -14.52 -20.31
CA HIS A 198 -0.17 -13.97 -19.44
C HIS A 198 0.83 -15.06 -19.04
N ILE A 199 2.01 -14.61 -18.68
CA ILE A 199 3.01 -15.38 -17.96
C ILE A 199 3.13 -14.77 -16.58
N PHE A 200 2.69 -15.51 -15.56
CA PHE A 200 2.85 -15.13 -14.16
C PHE A 200 4.08 -15.85 -13.61
N LEU A 201 5.04 -15.08 -13.09
CA LEU A 201 6.25 -15.60 -12.48
C LEU A 201 6.36 -15.06 -11.06
N ARG A 202 6.81 -15.92 -10.15
CA ARG A 202 7.10 -15.57 -8.77
C ARG A 202 8.41 -16.23 -8.34
N ARG A 203 9.25 -15.48 -7.63
CA ARG A 203 10.51 -15.96 -7.07
C ARG A 203 10.50 -15.75 -5.57
N GLY A 204 10.86 -16.77 -4.78
CA GLY A 204 11.17 -16.61 -3.37
C GLY A 204 12.45 -15.79 -3.24
N ALA A 205 12.43 -14.74 -2.44
CA ALA A 205 13.58 -13.84 -2.28
C ALA A 205 14.72 -14.53 -1.52
N HIS A 206 14.38 -15.28 -0.48
CA HIS A 206 15.35 -16.01 0.35
C HIS A 206 15.59 -17.44 -0.17
N SER A 207 14.54 -18.13 -0.63
CA SER A 207 14.68 -19.52 -1.11
C SER A 207 15.25 -19.62 -2.53
N GLY A 208 15.09 -18.58 -3.34
CA GLY A 208 15.42 -18.61 -4.76
C GLY A 208 14.44 -19.41 -5.63
N GLN A 209 13.52 -20.19 -5.05
CA GLN A 209 12.56 -21.00 -5.77
C GLN A 209 11.70 -20.16 -6.72
N ILE A 210 11.47 -20.69 -7.94
CA ILE A 210 10.67 -19.99 -8.95
C ILE A 210 9.40 -20.78 -9.28
N MET A 211 8.27 -20.08 -9.31
CA MET A 211 7.02 -20.53 -9.86
C MET A 211 6.81 -19.95 -11.25
N VAL A 212 6.49 -20.81 -12.20
CA VAL A 212 6.04 -20.45 -13.55
C VAL A 212 4.57 -20.82 -13.68
N CYS A 213 3.70 -19.83 -13.91
CA CYS A 213 2.29 -20.05 -14.13
C CYS A 213 1.86 -19.41 -15.46
N ILE A 214 1.48 -20.26 -16.42
CA ILE A 214 1.07 -19.83 -17.76
C ILE A 214 -0.44 -19.67 -17.75
N VAL A 215 -0.92 -18.46 -17.97
CA VAL A 215 -2.36 -18.15 -17.99
C VAL A 215 -2.89 -18.36 -19.40
N CYS A 216 -3.79 -19.32 -19.54
CA CYS A 216 -4.33 -19.77 -20.81
C CYS A 216 -5.86 -19.60 -20.85
N THR A 217 -6.44 -19.53 -22.06
CA THR A 217 -7.90 -19.53 -22.27
C THR A 217 -8.53 -20.90 -22.01
N ARG A 218 -7.75 -21.98 -21.97
CA ARG A 218 -8.15 -23.37 -21.71
C ARG A 218 -7.03 -24.17 -21.08
N ALA A 219 -7.36 -25.28 -20.42
CA ALA A 219 -6.42 -26.09 -19.64
C ALA A 219 -5.31 -26.77 -20.48
N LYS A 220 -5.62 -27.18 -21.71
CA LYS A 220 -4.70 -27.94 -22.56
C LYS A 220 -3.67 -27.00 -23.22
N LEU A 221 -2.43 -27.02 -22.68
CA LEU A 221 -1.27 -26.37 -23.29
C LEU A 221 -0.56 -27.39 -24.20
N PRO A 222 -0.43 -27.14 -25.53
CA PRO A 222 0.28 -28.05 -26.44
C PRO A 222 1.74 -28.21 -26.04
N ARG A 223 2.27 -29.42 -26.17
CA ARG A 223 3.67 -29.76 -25.87
C ARG A 223 4.11 -29.40 -24.45
N SER A 224 3.20 -29.44 -23.48
CA SER A 224 3.52 -29.07 -22.10
C SER A 224 4.63 -29.89 -21.45
N ALA A 225 4.75 -31.16 -21.76
CA ALA A 225 5.85 -32.02 -21.24
C ALA A 225 7.23 -31.53 -21.75
N GLU A 226 7.36 -31.29 -23.06
CA GLU A 226 8.56 -30.74 -23.68
C GLU A 226 8.92 -29.35 -23.13
N LEU A 227 7.90 -28.50 -22.96
CA LEU A 227 8.09 -27.18 -22.36
C LEU A 227 8.68 -27.30 -20.95
N VAL A 228 8.09 -28.16 -20.10
CA VAL A 228 8.56 -28.38 -18.72
C VAL A 228 10.00 -28.88 -18.72
N GLU A 229 10.34 -29.88 -19.54
CA GLU A 229 11.69 -30.44 -19.66
C GLU A 229 12.70 -29.34 -20.03
N GLN A 230 12.42 -28.55 -21.07
CA GLN A 230 13.31 -27.47 -21.51
C GLN A 230 13.48 -26.40 -20.46
N LEU A 231 12.38 -25.93 -19.81
CA LEU A 231 12.44 -24.91 -18.80
C LEU A 231 13.22 -25.35 -17.57
N THR A 232 12.96 -26.55 -17.05
CA THR A 232 13.64 -27.04 -15.84
C THR A 232 15.11 -27.39 -16.09
N ALA A 233 15.46 -27.78 -17.29
CA ALA A 233 16.86 -27.97 -17.70
C ALA A 233 17.61 -26.63 -17.82
N GLN A 234 16.96 -25.60 -18.35
CA GLN A 234 17.59 -24.29 -18.56
C GLN A 234 17.60 -23.44 -17.27
N PHE A 235 16.59 -23.59 -16.42
CA PHE A 235 16.39 -22.80 -15.18
C PHE A 235 16.14 -23.76 -14.01
N PRO A 236 17.17 -24.29 -13.37
CA PRO A 236 17.04 -25.29 -12.30
C PRO A 236 16.35 -24.81 -11.04
N ASP A 237 16.26 -23.48 -10.83
CA ASP A 237 15.54 -22.87 -9.70
C ASP A 237 14.00 -22.94 -9.85
N ILE A 238 13.49 -23.41 -11.00
CA ILE A 238 12.05 -23.60 -11.20
C ILE A 238 11.57 -24.79 -10.35
N ALA A 239 10.87 -24.48 -9.26
CA ALA A 239 10.31 -25.47 -8.35
C ALA A 239 8.95 -25.98 -8.82
N THR A 240 8.19 -25.20 -9.57
CA THR A 240 6.86 -25.61 -10.05
C THR A 240 6.46 -24.89 -11.34
N VAL A 241 5.76 -25.62 -12.22
CA VAL A 241 5.18 -25.11 -13.46
C VAL A 241 3.68 -25.40 -13.48
N LEU A 242 2.88 -24.37 -13.75
CA LEU A 242 1.42 -24.39 -13.67
C LEU A 242 0.78 -23.86 -14.97
N VAL A 243 -0.43 -24.33 -15.24
CA VAL A 243 -1.36 -23.69 -16.18
C VAL A 243 -2.56 -23.17 -15.39
N ASN A 244 -2.82 -21.88 -15.46
CA ASN A 244 -4.02 -21.28 -14.90
C ASN A 244 -5.01 -20.99 -16.03
N VAL A 245 -6.28 -21.35 -15.84
CA VAL A 245 -7.32 -21.24 -16.86
C VAL A 245 -8.15 -19.98 -16.62
N ASN A 246 -8.05 -19.02 -17.53
CA ASN A 246 -8.89 -17.84 -17.54
C ASN A 246 -9.50 -17.57 -18.92
N PRO A 247 -10.70 -18.12 -19.21
CA PRO A 247 -11.39 -17.87 -20.46
C PRO A 247 -12.15 -16.54 -20.53
N ARG A 248 -12.25 -15.81 -19.38
CA ARG A 248 -13.10 -14.62 -19.27
C ARG A 248 -12.43 -13.41 -19.92
N ASN A 249 -13.22 -12.60 -20.61
CA ASN A 249 -12.78 -11.29 -21.10
C ASN A 249 -12.93 -10.24 -19.98
N THR A 250 -12.01 -10.23 -19.02
CA THR A 250 -12.00 -9.34 -17.85
C THR A 250 -10.57 -8.88 -17.57
N ASN A 251 -10.43 -7.83 -16.77
CA ASN A 251 -9.14 -7.35 -16.29
C ASN A 251 -8.49 -8.26 -15.22
N VAL A 252 -9.20 -9.30 -14.76
CA VAL A 252 -8.67 -10.28 -13.83
C VAL A 252 -7.71 -11.21 -14.58
N ILE A 253 -6.47 -11.28 -14.15
CA ILE A 253 -5.40 -12.04 -14.83
C ILE A 253 -5.55 -13.54 -14.58
N LEU A 254 -5.66 -13.95 -13.31
CA LEU A 254 -5.75 -15.35 -12.92
C LEU A 254 -7.21 -15.80 -12.84
N GLY A 255 -7.50 -16.96 -13.42
CA GLY A 255 -8.76 -17.66 -13.20
C GLY A 255 -8.73 -18.49 -11.91
N THR A 256 -9.85 -19.14 -11.62
CA THR A 256 -10.01 -19.96 -10.40
C THR A 256 -9.47 -21.40 -10.56
N GLU A 257 -9.31 -21.89 -11.79
CA GLU A 257 -8.84 -23.24 -12.08
C GLU A 257 -7.34 -23.22 -12.40
N THR A 258 -6.58 -24.09 -11.73
CA THR A 258 -5.12 -24.22 -11.93
C THR A 258 -4.71 -25.68 -11.99
N HIS A 259 -3.89 -26.04 -12.98
CA HIS A 259 -3.35 -27.38 -13.20
C HIS A 259 -1.83 -27.34 -13.02
N THR A 260 -1.31 -28.24 -12.20
CA THR A 260 0.13 -28.41 -12.01
C THR A 260 0.69 -29.31 -13.12
N LEU A 261 1.69 -28.80 -13.84
CA LEU A 261 2.43 -29.55 -14.84
C LEU A 261 3.68 -30.21 -14.24
N CYS A 262 4.33 -29.52 -13.28
CA CYS A 262 5.53 -30.01 -12.60
C CYS A 262 5.61 -29.39 -11.20
N GLY A 263 6.20 -30.13 -10.25
CA GLY A 263 6.44 -29.68 -8.87
C GLY A 263 5.19 -29.69 -7.98
N PRO A 264 5.25 -29.05 -6.81
CA PRO A 264 4.21 -29.16 -5.79
C PRO A 264 3.01 -28.20 -5.99
N GLY A 265 3.05 -27.28 -6.95
CA GLY A 265 2.01 -26.28 -7.16
C GLY A 265 2.20 -24.97 -6.35
N PHE A 266 3.27 -24.87 -5.58
CA PHE A 266 3.64 -23.70 -4.79
C PHE A 266 5.16 -23.55 -4.73
N ILE A 267 5.63 -22.43 -4.24
CA ILE A 267 7.02 -22.21 -3.81
C ILE A 267 7.05 -21.92 -2.30
N GLU A 268 8.17 -22.16 -1.68
CA GLU A 268 8.43 -21.80 -0.28
C GLU A 268 9.33 -20.57 -0.23
N ASP A 269 9.12 -19.74 0.78
CA ASP A 269 9.97 -18.59 1.09
C ASP A 269 9.88 -18.26 2.59
N THR A 270 10.58 -17.22 3.03
CA THR A 270 10.47 -16.67 4.38
C THR A 270 10.26 -15.17 4.32
N LEU A 271 9.55 -14.61 5.30
CA LEU A 271 9.39 -13.16 5.49
C LEU A 271 9.50 -12.86 6.98
N CYS A 272 10.53 -12.11 7.38
CA CYS A 272 10.84 -11.87 8.78
C CYS A 272 10.92 -13.16 9.63
N GLY A 273 11.48 -14.23 9.08
CA GLY A 273 11.58 -15.54 9.73
C GLY A 273 10.29 -16.39 9.70
N VAL A 274 9.17 -15.85 9.22
CA VAL A 274 7.91 -16.60 9.05
C VAL A 274 8.01 -17.47 7.78
N PRO A 275 7.96 -18.80 7.87
CA PRO A 275 7.97 -19.68 6.70
C PRO A 275 6.63 -19.63 5.99
N VAL A 276 6.65 -19.38 4.67
CA VAL A 276 5.43 -19.21 3.87
C VAL A 276 5.43 -20.18 2.67
N ARG A 277 4.24 -20.64 2.30
CA ARG A 277 3.97 -21.29 1.02
C ARG A 277 3.14 -20.38 0.14
N LEU A 278 3.64 -20.17 -1.08
CA LEU A 278 3.08 -19.20 -2.02
C LEU A 278 2.54 -19.91 -3.25
N GLY A 279 1.24 -20.01 -3.36
CA GLY A 279 0.54 -20.41 -4.58
C GLY A 279 0.35 -19.23 -5.55
N PRO A 280 -0.22 -19.48 -6.73
CA PRO A 280 -0.44 -18.40 -7.71
C PRO A 280 -1.36 -17.29 -7.21
N LEU A 281 -2.38 -17.62 -6.41
CA LEU A 281 -3.36 -16.66 -5.87
C LEU A 281 -2.95 -16.05 -4.52
N SER A 282 -1.88 -16.55 -3.87
CA SER A 282 -1.45 -16.02 -2.57
C SER A 282 -1.03 -14.55 -2.68
N PHE A 283 -1.55 -13.70 -1.78
CA PHE A 283 -0.99 -12.37 -1.60
C PHE A 283 0.38 -12.48 -0.90
N TYR A 284 1.34 -11.72 -1.37
CA TYR A 284 2.68 -11.62 -0.78
C TYR A 284 3.31 -10.30 -1.20
N GLN A 285 4.03 -9.66 -0.30
CA GLN A 285 4.71 -8.39 -0.58
C GLN A 285 5.71 -8.57 -1.73
N VAL A 286 5.60 -7.70 -2.74
CA VAL A 286 6.39 -7.87 -3.98
C VAL A 286 7.86 -7.45 -3.85
N ASN A 287 8.20 -6.73 -2.78
CA ASN A 287 9.56 -6.36 -2.39
C ASN A 287 9.82 -6.93 -0.99
N THR A 288 10.36 -8.13 -0.93
CA THR A 288 10.54 -8.87 0.33
C THR A 288 11.44 -8.12 1.30
N LEU A 289 12.60 -7.63 0.85
CA LEU A 289 13.58 -6.97 1.72
C LEU A 289 13.05 -5.65 2.31
N ALA A 290 12.34 -4.85 1.51
CA ALA A 290 11.72 -3.63 2.01
C ALA A 290 10.49 -3.92 2.91
N ALA A 291 9.76 -5.02 2.66
CA ALA A 291 8.70 -5.47 3.54
C ALA A 291 9.23 -5.93 4.90
N GLU A 292 10.39 -6.55 4.94
CA GLU A 292 11.07 -6.91 6.20
C GLU A 292 11.46 -5.68 7.01
N GLN A 293 11.94 -4.61 6.36
CA GLN A 293 12.16 -3.32 7.03
C GLN A 293 10.84 -2.73 7.56
N LEU A 294 9.78 -2.72 6.75
CA LEU A 294 8.45 -2.25 7.14
C LEU A 294 7.93 -2.98 8.37
N TYR A 295 8.02 -4.33 8.39
CA TYR A 295 7.58 -5.15 9.50
C TYR A 295 8.47 -4.99 10.73
N GLY A 296 9.77 -4.75 10.55
CA GLY A 296 10.70 -4.38 11.62
C GLY A 296 10.27 -3.11 12.34
N ILE A 297 9.88 -2.07 11.58
CA ILE A 297 9.34 -0.82 12.12
C ILE A 297 8.00 -1.06 12.84
N ALA A 298 7.10 -1.83 12.25
CA ALA A 298 5.84 -2.18 12.90
C ALA A 298 6.07 -2.89 14.23
N ALA A 299 7.03 -3.79 14.30
CA ALA A 299 7.42 -4.50 15.53
C ALA A 299 8.09 -3.57 16.56
N GLU A 300 8.90 -2.61 16.12
CA GLU A 300 9.46 -1.57 16.98
C GLU A 300 8.37 -0.69 17.58
N TYR A 301 7.38 -0.28 16.76
CA TYR A 301 6.29 0.59 17.21
C TYR A 301 5.30 -0.14 18.12
N ALA A 302 5.08 -1.43 17.90
CA ALA A 302 4.25 -2.27 18.74
C ALA A 302 4.76 -2.33 20.19
N GLN A 303 6.07 -2.37 20.41
CA GLN A 303 6.72 -2.48 21.74
C GLN A 303 6.03 -3.53 22.61
N LEU A 304 5.84 -4.72 22.05
CA LEU A 304 5.17 -5.82 22.70
C LEU A 304 5.91 -6.28 23.97
N GLN A 305 5.13 -6.64 24.98
CA GLN A 305 5.62 -7.23 26.22
C GLN A 305 5.22 -8.73 26.27
N PRO A 306 5.93 -9.57 27.03
CA PRO A 306 5.67 -11.02 27.07
C PRO A 306 4.23 -11.40 27.44
N ASP A 307 3.52 -10.56 28.20
CA ASP A 307 2.14 -10.81 28.65
C ASP A 307 1.09 -10.20 27.71
N ASP A 308 1.49 -9.53 26.65
CA ASP A 308 0.57 -8.84 25.75
C ASP A 308 -0.26 -9.79 24.90
N LEU A 309 -1.47 -9.35 24.61
CA LEU A 309 -2.32 -9.85 23.54
C LEU A 309 -2.18 -8.92 22.31
N LEU A 310 -1.70 -9.48 21.21
CA LEU A 310 -1.63 -8.81 19.91
C LEU A 310 -2.86 -9.16 19.06
N LEU A 311 -3.54 -8.15 18.53
CA LEU A 311 -4.59 -8.30 17.53
C LEU A 311 -4.09 -7.75 16.18
N ASP A 312 -4.09 -8.59 15.14
CA ASP A 312 -3.70 -8.25 13.76
C ASP A 312 -4.95 -8.26 12.89
N LEU A 313 -5.47 -7.07 12.58
CA LEU A 313 -6.63 -6.88 11.71
C LEU A 313 -6.17 -6.68 10.26
N TYR A 314 -6.84 -7.34 9.33
CA TYR A 314 -6.42 -7.50 7.93
C TYR A 314 -5.14 -8.34 7.79
N CYS A 315 -5.01 -9.38 8.60
CA CYS A 315 -3.75 -10.11 8.78
C CYS A 315 -3.24 -10.87 7.53
N GLY A 316 -4.06 -11.03 6.49
CA GLY A 316 -3.69 -11.81 5.31
C GLY A 316 -3.27 -13.23 5.70
N MET A 317 -2.08 -13.66 5.27
CA MET A 317 -1.50 -14.95 5.67
C MET A 317 -0.76 -14.90 7.03
N GLY A 318 -1.03 -13.88 7.85
CA GLY A 318 -0.56 -13.73 9.21
C GLY A 318 0.88 -13.24 9.34
N THR A 319 1.53 -12.77 8.29
CA THR A 319 2.98 -12.52 8.29
C THR A 319 3.39 -11.38 9.22
N ILE A 320 2.60 -10.31 9.38
CA ILE A 320 2.92 -9.22 10.31
C ILE A 320 2.82 -9.72 11.76
N GLY A 321 1.66 -10.24 12.15
CA GLY A 321 1.46 -10.73 13.52
C GLY A 321 2.41 -11.87 13.90
N LEU A 322 2.62 -12.84 13.00
CA LEU A 322 3.53 -13.98 13.24
C LEU A 322 5.00 -13.54 13.37
N SER A 323 5.43 -12.50 12.66
CA SER A 323 6.80 -11.98 12.79
C SER A 323 7.10 -11.41 14.19
N MET A 324 6.06 -11.10 14.96
CA MET A 324 6.15 -10.52 16.31
C MET A 324 5.70 -11.50 17.41
N VAL A 325 5.21 -12.68 17.07
CA VAL A 325 4.55 -13.59 18.01
C VAL A 325 5.44 -14.01 19.19
N ASP A 326 6.75 -14.07 19.00
CA ASP A 326 7.69 -14.42 20.08
C ASP A 326 7.87 -13.31 21.14
N ARG A 327 7.33 -12.12 20.88
CA ARG A 327 7.40 -10.96 21.78
C ARG A 327 6.13 -10.77 22.60
N CYS A 328 5.11 -11.63 22.43
CA CYS A 328 3.82 -11.49 23.11
C CYS A 328 3.31 -12.83 23.63
N ARG A 329 2.32 -12.78 24.52
CA ARG A 329 1.66 -13.97 25.07
C ARG A 329 0.86 -14.71 24.00
N SER A 330 0.08 -13.99 23.21
CA SER A 330 -0.80 -14.57 22.20
C SER A 330 -1.12 -13.61 21.07
N LEU A 331 -1.44 -14.19 19.91
CA LEU A 331 -1.82 -13.49 18.67
C LEU A 331 -3.25 -13.87 18.28
N ILE A 332 -4.04 -12.88 17.91
CA ILE A 332 -5.30 -13.04 17.20
C ILE A 332 -5.17 -12.36 15.84
N GLY A 333 -5.43 -13.09 14.75
CA GLY A 333 -5.48 -12.56 13.39
C GLY A 333 -6.89 -12.62 12.82
N VAL A 334 -7.29 -11.59 12.09
CA VAL A 334 -8.59 -11.50 11.40
C VAL A 334 -8.37 -11.15 9.94
N GLU A 335 -8.95 -11.92 9.04
CA GLU A 335 -8.89 -11.73 7.58
C GLU A 335 -10.19 -12.23 6.93
N ILE A 336 -10.63 -11.55 5.87
CA ILE A 336 -11.87 -11.91 5.18
C ILE A 336 -11.71 -13.03 4.15
N VAL A 337 -10.47 -13.27 3.68
CA VAL A 337 -10.15 -14.27 2.65
C VAL A 337 -9.87 -15.63 3.29
N PRO A 338 -10.73 -16.67 3.07
CA PRO A 338 -10.56 -17.97 3.70
C PRO A 338 -9.20 -18.62 3.43
N GLU A 339 -8.73 -18.57 2.20
CA GLU A 339 -7.45 -19.17 1.78
C GLU A 339 -6.24 -18.50 2.45
N ALA A 340 -6.36 -17.21 2.79
CA ALA A 340 -5.33 -16.49 3.53
C ALA A 340 -5.32 -16.94 5.00
N ILE A 341 -6.47 -17.16 5.62
CA ILE A 341 -6.59 -17.72 6.97
C ILE A 341 -6.04 -19.13 7.05
N ASP A 342 -6.33 -19.98 6.07
CA ASP A 342 -5.75 -21.33 6.03
C ASP A 342 -4.22 -21.26 5.90
N SER A 343 -3.71 -20.33 5.12
CA SER A 343 -2.28 -20.05 5.01
C SER A 343 -1.69 -19.55 6.33
N ALA A 344 -2.37 -18.64 7.05
CA ALA A 344 -1.93 -18.12 8.35
C ALA A 344 -1.80 -19.23 9.40
N LYS A 345 -2.80 -20.10 9.50
CA LYS A 345 -2.78 -21.28 10.39
C LYS A 345 -1.64 -22.22 10.04
N ALA A 346 -1.45 -22.50 8.75
CA ALA A 346 -0.37 -23.36 8.29
C ALA A 346 1.02 -22.73 8.52
N ASN A 347 1.16 -21.41 8.38
CA ASN A 347 2.40 -20.70 8.68
C ASN A 347 2.72 -20.76 10.18
N ALA A 348 1.73 -20.53 11.06
CA ALA A 348 1.90 -20.68 12.50
C ALA A 348 2.33 -22.11 12.88
N ALA A 349 1.71 -23.13 12.28
CA ALA A 349 2.09 -24.54 12.50
C ALA A 349 3.52 -24.85 12.05
N ARG A 350 4.00 -24.27 10.96
CA ARG A 350 5.40 -24.41 10.49
C ARG A 350 6.42 -23.74 11.41
N MET A 351 6.00 -22.70 12.15
CA MET A 351 6.85 -22.06 13.15
C MET A 351 6.95 -22.90 14.44
N GLY A 352 6.10 -23.91 14.63
CA GLY A 352 6.12 -24.86 15.73
C GLY A 352 4.83 -24.87 16.56
N GLU A 353 4.66 -25.94 17.35
CA GLU A 353 3.45 -26.16 18.13
C GLU A 353 3.18 -25.03 19.15
N SER A 354 4.22 -24.48 19.77
CA SER A 354 4.10 -23.38 20.71
C SER A 354 3.50 -22.13 20.06
N VAL A 355 3.91 -21.81 18.84
CA VAL A 355 3.39 -20.67 18.07
C VAL A 355 1.95 -20.94 17.64
N ALA A 356 1.68 -22.15 17.12
CA ALA A 356 0.33 -22.55 16.72
C ALA A 356 -0.68 -22.50 17.88
N ALA A 357 -0.27 -22.95 19.07
CA ALA A 357 -1.14 -22.99 20.24
C ALA A 357 -1.54 -21.61 20.77
N ARG A 358 -0.70 -20.60 20.60
CA ARG A 358 -0.94 -19.22 21.05
C ARG A 358 -1.40 -18.25 19.95
N SER A 359 -1.59 -18.77 18.71
CA SER A 359 -2.06 -17.99 17.57
C SER A 359 -3.45 -18.45 17.12
N ARG A 360 -4.41 -17.54 17.07
CA ARG A 360 -5.79 -17.81 16.65
C ARG A 360 -6.13 -16.96 15.44
N PHE A 361 -6.71 -17.59 14.41
CA PHE A 361 -7.06 -16.88 13.17
C PHE A 361 -8.54 -17.08 12.84
N PHE A 362 -9.23 -15.97 12.54
CA PHE A 362 -10.65 -15.91 12.25
C PHE A 362 -10.90 -15.41 10.82
N CYS A 363 -11.70 -16.17 10.07
CA CYS A 363 -12.14 -15.73 8.74
C CYS A 363 -13.40 -14.89 8.90
N ALA A 364 -13.24 -13.56 8.85
CA ALA A 364 -14.35 -12.62 8.98
C ALA A 364 -13.98 -11.24 8.40
N ASP A 365 -15.00 -10.43 8.11
CA ASP A 365 -14.81 -9.00 7.86
C ASP A 365 -14.23 -8.32 9.11
N ALA A 366 -13.21 -7.48 8.92
CA ALA A 366 -12.45 -6.88 10.03
C ALA A 366 -13.34 -6.04 10.96
N GLY A 367 -14.25 -5.22 10.42
CA GLY A 367 -15.14 -4.39 11.21
C GLY A 367 -16.14 -5.21 12.02
N LYS A 368 -16.72 -6.25 11.41
CA LYS A 368 -17.66 -7.16 12.12
C LYS A 368 -16.97 -7.96 13.20
N ALA A 369 -15.81 -8.56 12.88
CA ALA A 369 -15.05 -9.34 13.86
C ALA A 369 -14.56 -8.47 15.01
N ALA A 370 -13.99 -7.29 14.71
CA ALA A 370 -13.52 -6.36 15.73
C ALA A 370 -14.68 -5.91 16.65
N SER A 371 -15.85 -5.60 16.09
CA SER A 371 -17.06 -5.24 16.87
C SER A 371 -17.53 -6.38 17.76
N GLN A 372 -17.51 -7.63 17.26
CA GLN A 372 -17.87 -8.81 18.04
C GLN A 372 -16.87 -9.05 19.17
N LEU A 373 -15.56 -9.01 18.88
CA LEU A 373 -14.50 -9.20 19.88
C LEU A 373 -14.57 -8.12 20.98
N ALA A 374 -14.86 -6.88 20.60
CA ALA A 374 -15.08 -5.79 21.56
C ALA A 374 -16.31 -6.04 22.44
N ALA A 375 -17.43 -6.49 21.86
CA ALA A 375 -18.65 -6.84 22.61
C ALA A 375 -18.46 -8.04 23.55
N GLU A 376 -17.58 -8.98 23.21
CA GLU A 376 -17.17 -10.11 24.05
C GLU A 376 -16.18 -9.69 25.17
N GLY A 377 -15.81 -8.41 25.25
CA GLY A 377 -14.89 -7.89 26.26
C GLY A 377 -13.42 -8.20 25.99
N LEU A 378 -13.03 -8.40 24.73
CA LEU A 378 -11.63 -8.57 24.40
C LEU A 378 -10.88 -7.24 24.50
N HIS A 379 -9.77 -7.23 25.23
CA HIS A 379 -8.89 -6.08 25.42
C HIS A 379 -7.47 -6.42 24.96
N PRO A 380 -7.17 -6.28 23.65
CA PRO A 380 -5.80 -6.44 23.17
C PRO A 380 -4.94 -5.26 23.64
N ASP A 381 -3.69 -5.56 24.01
CA ASP A 381 -2.73 -4.54 24.44
C ASP A 381 -2.24 -3.71 23.25
N VAL A 382 -2.06 -4.38 22.11
CA VAL A 382 -1.61 -3.77 20.86
C VAL A 382 -2.49 -4.27 19.71
N ILE A 383 -2.89 -3.34 18.85
CA ILE A 383 -3.57 -3.65 17.58
C ILE A 383 -2.70 -3.21 16.41
N VAL A 384 -2.49 -4.12 15.45
CA VAL A 384 -1.92 -3.83 14.15
C VAL A 384 -3.04 -3.75 13.12
N LEU A 385 -2.98 -2.74 12.27
CA LEU A 385 -3.91 -2.50 11.16
C LEU A 385 -3.11 -2.44 9.85
N ASP A 386 -3.44 -3.27 8.86
CA ASP A 386 -2.92 -3.17 7.49
C ASP A 386 -4.09 -3.18 6.48
N PRO A 387 -4.94 -2.14 6.48
CA PRO A 387 -6.14 -2.12 5.67
C PRO A 387 -5.85 -1.93 4.19
N PRO A 388 -6.81 -2.25 3.31
CA PRO A 388 -6.72 -1.97 1.88
C PRO A 388 -6.63 -0.46 1.60
N ARG A 389 -6.35 -0.08 0.36
CA ARG A 389 -6.16 1.32 -0.09
C ARG A 389 -7.26 2.32 0.33
N LYS A 390 -8.47 1.84 0.61
CA LYS A 390 -9.59 2.68 1.10
C LYS A 390 -9.46 3.09 2.58
N GLY A 391 -8.52 2.51 3.32
CA GLY A 391 -8.39 2.64 4.77
C GLY A 391 -9.40 1.78 5.53
N CYS A 392 -9.48 1.99 6.84
CA CYS A 392 -10.49 1.37 7.69
C CYS A 392 -11.86 2.00 7.50
N ASP A 393 -12.91 1.23 7.72
CA ASP A 393 -14.26 1.76 7.89
C ASP A 393 -14.50 2.20 9.34
N GLU A 394 -15.57 2.95 9.53
CA GLU A 394 -15.92 3.50 10.85
C GLU A 394 -16.21 2.41 11.89
N ALA A 395 -16.79 1.28 11.47
CA ALA A 395 -17.06 0.15 12.36
C ALA A 395 -15.77 -0.45 12.92
N THR A 396 -14.75 -0.63 12.06
CA THR A 396 -13.42 -1.11 12.48
C THR A 396 -12.76 -0.13 13.45
N LEU A 397 -12.72 1.16 13.12
CA LEU A 397 -12.09 2.17 13.97
C LEU A 397 -12.81 2.28 15.34
N SER A 398 -14.15 2.28 15.35
CA SER A 398 -14.95 2.33 16.57
C SER A 398 -14.70 1.10 17.46
N ALA A 399 -14.58 -0.08 16.87
CA ALA A 399 -14.26 -1.30 17.60
C ALA A 399 -12.83 -1.27 18.19
N VAL A 400 -11.85 -0.76 17.44
CA VAL A 400 -10.48 -0.55 17.93
C VAL A 400 -10.50 0.34 19.19
N VAL A 401 -11.24 1.46 19.14
CA VAL A 401 -11.37 2.37 20.29
C VAL A 401 -12.07 1.69 21.47
N ALA A 402 -13.15 0.92 21.22
CA ALA A 402 -13.88 0.19 22.27
C ALA A 402 -13.00 -0.87 22.97
N MET A 403 -12.15 -1.57 22.22
CA MET A 403 -11.17 -2.52 22.77
C MET A 403 -10.04 -1.84 23.54
N SER A 404 -9.83 -0.53 23.32
CA SER A 404 -8.97 0.32 24.14
C SER A 404 -7.50 -0.09 24.23
N PRO A 405 -6.83 -0.49 23.12
CA PRO A 405 -5.42 -0.86 23.16
C PRO A 405 -4.54 0.32 23.60
N ARG A 406 -3.42 0.03 24.28
CA ARG A 406 -2.45 1.09 24.61
C ARG A 406 -1.71 1.61 23.37
N ARG A 407 -1.62 0.81 22.32
CA ARG A 407 -0.96 1.17 21.04
C ARG A 407 -1.75 0.65 19.85
N VAL A 408 -1.77 1.46 18.80
CA VAL A 408 -2.22 1.06 17.47
C VAL A 408 -1.06 1.29 16.51
N VAL A 409 -0.63 0.24 15.82
CA VAL A 409 0.33 0.32 14.72
C VAL A 409 -0.45 0.25 13.41
N TYR A 410 -0.41 1.31 12.64
CA TYR A 410 -1.17 1.40 11.40
C TYR A 410 -0.21 1.38 10.20
N VAL A 411 -0.27 0.33 9.40
CA VAL A 411 0.48 0.18 8.15
C VAL A 411 -0.43 0.62 7.01
N SER A 412 0.08 1.37 6.04
CA SER A 412 -0.75 1.89 4.94
C SER A 412 0.01 2.08 3.64
N CYS A 413 -0.57 1.59 2.56
CA CYS A 413 -0.15 1.89 1.19
C CYS A 413 -0.78 3.18 0.61
N ASN A 414 -1.55 3.93 1.41
CA ASN A 414 -2.18 5.18 1.00
C ASN A 414 -2.14 6.22 2.13
N PRO A 415 -1.17 7.15 2.10
CA PRO A 415 -1.03 8.18 3.14
C PRO A 415 -2.28 9.02 3.38
N SER A 416 -3.09 9.25 2.34
CA SER A 416 -4.32 10.06 2.46
C SER A 416 -5.38 9.42 3.34
N THR A 417 -5.60 8.11 3.18
CA THR A 417 -6.54 7.37 4.02
C THR A 417 -6.00 7.14 5.43
N ALA A 418 -4.68 6.91 5.55
CA ALA A 418 -4.03 6.81 6.85
C ALA A 418 -4.17 8.11 7.66
N ALA A 419 -3.96 9.27 7.04
CA ALA A 419 -4.12 10.56 7.68
C ALA A 419 -5.56 10.84 8.12
N ARG A 420 -6.56 10.43 7.31
CA ARG A 420 -7.99 10.50 7.65
C ARG A 420 -8.30 9.64 8.88
N ASP A 421 -7.85 8.40 8.87
CA ASP A 421 -8.13 7.43 9.93
C ASP A 421 -7.40 7.81 11.23
N ALA A 422 -6.16 8.28 11.14
CA ALA A 422 -5.40 8.82 12.27
C ALA A 422 -6.09 10.02 12.91
N LYS A 423 -6.57 10.98 12.10
CA LYS A 423 -7.37 12.11 12.59
C LYS A 423 -8.59 11.65 13.38
N TRP A 424 -9.32 10.66 12.84
CA TRP A 424 -10.48 10.12 13.53
C TRP A 424 -10.10 9.49 14.88
N LEU A 425 -9.04 8.67 14.92
CA LEU A 425 -8.54 8.06 16.16
C LEU A 425 -8.08 9.12 17.18
N GLU A 426 -7.49 10.23 16.74
CA GLU A 426 -7.12 11.33 17.65
C GLU A 426 -8.34 11.96 18.30
N THR A 427 -9.48 12.08 17.60
CA THR A 427 -10.74 12.56 18.22
C THR A 427 -11.29 11.60 19.27
N GLN A 428 -10.81 10.35 19.28
CA GLN A 428 -11.21 9.29 20.20
C GLN A 428 -10.19 9.02 21.33
N GLY A 429 -9.27 9.96 21.57
CA GLY A 429 -8.31 9.89 22.67
C GLY A 429 -7.02 9.11 22.37
N TYR A 430 -6.68 8.95 21.11
CA TYR A 430 -5.35 8.51 20.68
C TYR A 430 -4.52 9.71 20.23
N ARG A 431 -3.22 9.54 20.19
CA ARG A 431 -2.28 10.51 19.62
C ARG A 431 -1.39 9.82 18.61
N THR A 432 -1.26 10.41 17.45
CA THR A 432 -0.27 9.99 16.45
C THR A 432 1.10 10.51 16.87
N GLU A 433 1.97 9.62 17.32
CA GLU A 433 3.30 9.99 17.83
C GLU A 433 4.29 10.27 16.70
N LYS A 434 4.29 9.43 15.69
CA LYS A 434 5.19 9.53 14.53
C LYS A 434 4.69 8.72 13.35
N VAL A 435 5.15 9.11 12.16
CA VAL A 435 4.89 8.43 10.88
C VAL A 435 6.22 8.13 10.21
N GLN A 436 6.45 6.88 9.84
CA GLN A 436 7.63 6.44 9.09
C GLN A 436 7.23 6.08 7.66
N PRO A 437 7.57 6.90 6.66
CA PRO A 437 7.47 6.51 5.26
C PRO A 437 8.50 5.43 4.92
N VAL A 438 8.10 4.43 4.11
CA VAL A 438 8.99 3.35 3.65
C VAL A 438 8.81 3.16 2.15
N ASP A 439 9.91 3.10 1.42
CA ASP A 439 9.85 2.86 -0.02
C ASP A 439 9.87 1.37 -0.37
N LEU A 440 8.68 0.76 -0.47
CA LEU A 440 8.51 -0.60 -0.99
C LEU A 440 8.55 -0.67 -2.52
N PHE A 441 8.36 0.45 -3.21
CA PHE A 441 8.13 0.49 -4.65
C PHE A 441 9.03 1.51 -5.34
N PRO A 442 10.37 1.36 -5.29
CA PRO A 442 11.29 2.23 -6.02
C PRO A 442 10.91 2.41 -7.48
N ARG A 443 11.21 3.59 -8.02
CA ARG A 443 10.91 4.02 -9.39
C ARG A 443 9.41 4.23 -9.67
N THR A 444 8.56 4.11 -8.64
CA THR A 444 7.12 4.35 -8.74
C THR A 444 6.67 5.42 -7.74
N LYS A 445 5.49 5.97 -7.95
CA LYS A 445 4.88 6.98 -7.08
C LYS A 445 4.40 6.46 -5.71
N HIS A 446 4.40 5.15 -5.50
CA HIS A 446 3.85 4.53 -4.30
C HIS A 446 4.82 4.64 -3.12
N VAL A 447 4.26 4.87 -1.95
CA VAL A 447 4.96 4.89 -0.66
C VAL A 447 4.08 4.18 0.36
N GLU A 448 4.71 3.39 1.22
CA GLU A 448 4.09 2.82 2.42
C GLU A 448 4.39 3.74 3.61
N ALA A 449 3.54 3.71 4.61
CA ALA A 449 3.74 4.44 5.85
C ALA A 449 3.37 3.58 7.05
N VAL A 450 4.18 3.63 8.10
CA VAL A 450 3.88 3.01 9.40
C VAL A 450 3.64 4.10 10.41
N LEU A 451 2.47 4.09 11.04
CA LEU A 451 2.09 5.05 12.07
C LEU A 451 2.13 4.38 13.44
N LEU A 452 2.63 5.10 14.42
CA LEU A 452 2.45 4.78 15.82
C LEU A 452 1.41 5.70 16.41
N LEU A 453 0.30 5.12 16.91
CA LEU A 453 -0.66 5.83 17.72
C LEU A 453 -0.66 5.24 19.13
N THR A 454 -0.70 6.13 20.14
CA THR A 454 -0.75 5.75 21.54
C THR A 454 -2.03 6.29 22.17
N LYS A 455 -2.60 5.50 23.07
CA LYS A 455 -3.73 5.96 23.86
C LYS A 455 -3.27 7.04 24.82
N LEU A 456 -3.96 8.16 24.84
CA LEU A 456 -3.71 9.20 25.83
C LEU A 456 -4.13 8.69 27.21
N ASN A 457 -3.18 8.61 28.13
CA ASN A 457 -3.49 8.32 29.52
C ASN A 457 -4.16 9.55 30.14
N VAL A 458 -5.46 9.47 30.30
CA VAL A 458 -6.26 10.50 30.99
C VAL A 458 -6.22 10.29 32.51
N GLU A 459 -5.12 9.72 33.05
CA GLU A 459 -4.94 9.55 34.49
C GLU A 459 -4.58 10.84 35.25
N ARG A 460 -4.33 11.94 34.55
CA ARG A 460 -4.29 13.25 35.17
C ARG A 460 -5.67 13.88 35.07
N HIS A 461 -6.56 13.54 35.99
CA HIS A 461 -7.68 14.40 36.30
C HIS A 461 -7.11 15.72 36.84
N ILE A 462 -7.07 16.74 35.98
CA ILE A 462 -6.88 18.09 36.45
C ILE A 462 -8.29 18.53 36.84
N GLU A 463 -8.57 18.58 38.14
CA GLU A 463 -9.76 19.24 38.64
C GLU A 463 -9.57 20.72 38.37
N VAL A 464 -10.36 21.26 37.44
CA VAL A 464 -10.44 22.68 37.16
C VAL A 464 -11.75 23.15 37.82
N ASP A 465 -11.63 23.87 38.91
CA ASP A 465 -12.74 24.59 39.48
C ASP A 465 -13.06 25.79 38.59
N VAL A 466 -14.14 25.69 37.83
CA VAL A 466 -14.66 26.78 37.02
C VAL A 466 -15.70 27.51 37.83
N SER A 467 -15.33 28.65 38.41
CA SER A 467 -16.28 29.54 39.07
C SER A 467 -17.19 30.18 38.00
N MET A 468 -18.50 29.93 38.13
CA MET A 468 -19.50 30.50 37.20
C MET A 468 -19.58 32.04 37.27
N ASP A 469 -19.06 32.61 38.34
CA ASP A 469 -19.03 34.08 38.55
C ASP A 469 -17.89 34.76 37.75
N GLU A 470 -16.88 34.00 37.35
CA GLU A 470 -15.75 34.47 36.53
C GLU A 470 -16.01 34.33 35.02
N LEU A 471 -17.03 33.56 34.64
CA LEU A 471 -17.50 33.51 33.26
C LEU A 471 -18.48 34.67 33.06
N ASN A 472 -18.25 35.54 32.10
CA ASN A 472 -19.14 36.67 31.74
C ASN A 472 -20.50 36.18 31.23
N VAL A 473 -21.24 35.49 32.09
CA VAL A 473 -22.56 34.95 31.78
C VAL A 473 -23.60 35.98 32.24
N THR A 474 -24.38 36.50 31.30
CA THR A 474 -25.48 37.43 31.64
C THR A 474 -26.55 36.72 32.46
N ALA A 475 -27.23 37.43 33.37
CA ALA A 475 -28.20 36.88 34.31
C ALA A 475 -29.41 36.12 33.68
N ALA A 476 -29.51 36.09 32.36
CA ALA A 476 -30.50 35.35 31.59
C ALA A 476 -30.00 33.98 31.09
N GLU A 477 -28.68 33.70 31.08
CA GLU A 477 -28.06 32.45 30.60
C GLU A 477 -27.41 31.74 31.79
N SER A 478 -28.09 30.76 32.33
CA SER A 478 -27.60 29.97 33.48
C SER A 478 -26.56 28.90 33.13
N LYS A 479 -25.97 28.90 31.92
CA LYS A 479 -25.03 27.86 31.45
C LYS A 479 -23.97 28.45 30.52
N ALA A 480 -22.69 28.22 30.84
CA ALA A 480 -21.57 28.58 29.99
C ALA A 480 -21.55 27.76 28.69
N THR A 481 -21.24 28.46 27.59
CA THR A 481 -21.04 27.80 26.28
C THR A 481 -19.73 27.02 26.25
N TYR A 482 -19.59 26.08 25.28
CA TYR A 482 -18.33 25.32 25.09
C TYR A 482 -17.15 26.26 24.80
N ASN A 483 -17.36 27.37 24.14
CA ASN A 483 -16.29 28.32 23.83
C ASN A 483 -15.83 29.04 25.10
N GLU A 484 -16.74 29.55 25.92
CA GLU A 484 -16.41 30.21 27.18
C GLU A 484 -15.66 29.30 28.14
N ILE A 485 -16.04 28.01 28.23
CA ILE A 485 -15.32 27.03 29.05
C ILE A 485 -13.90 26.78 28.47
N ARG A 486 -13.74 26.67 27.13
CA ARG A 486 -12.41 26.48 26.53
C ARG A 486 -11.51 27.69 26.78
N ASP A 487 -12.05 28.90 26.59
CA ASP A 487 -11.29 30.14 26.75
C ASP A 487 -10.88 30.31 28.22
N TYR A 488 -11.79 30.06 29.16
CA TYR A 488 -11.48 30.07 30.59
C TYR A 488 -10.37 29.09 30.96
N VAL A 489 -10.47 27.84 30.51
CA VAL A 489 -9.46 26.80 30.79
C VAL A 489 -8.13 27.16 30.15
N TRP A 490 -8.12 27.76 28.98
CA TRP A 490 -6.90 28.25 28.35
C TRP A 490 -6.26 29.39 29.10
N ASP A 491 -7.04 30.40 29.47
CA ASP A 491 -6.52 31.62 30.11
C ASP A 491 -5.98 31.36 31.52
N HIS A 492 -6.63 30.49 32.29
CA HIS A 492 -6.25 30.22 33.67
C HIS A 492 -5.29 29.05 33.87
N HIS A 493 -5.33 28.07 32.97
CA HIS A 493 -4.56 26.81 33.12
C HIS A 493 -3.64 26.48 31.95
N GLN A 494 -3.67 27.29 30.87
CA GLN A 494 -2.91 27.08 29.62
C GLN A 494 -3.15 25.69 28.99
N LEU A 495 -4.33 25.13 29.20
CA LEU A 495 -4.74 23.81 28.72
C LEU A 495 -5.75 23.92 27.58
N LYS A 496 -5.52 23.18 26.49
CA LYS A 496 -6.49 23.04 25.39
C LYS A 496 -7.44 21.89 25.69
N VAL A 497 -8.71 22.20 25.90
CA VAL A 497 -9.78 21.20 26.08
C VAL A 497 -10.66 21.11 24.85
N SER A 498 -11.03 19.87 24.45
CA SER A 498 -11.94 19.65 23.34
C SER A 498 -13.41 19.75 23.78
N ASN A 499 -14.30 20.04 22.82
CA ASN A 499 -15.74 20.03 23.10
C ASN A 499 -16.23 18.69 23.62
N LEU A 500 -15.60 17.58 23.18
CA LEU A 500 -15.92 16.25 23.65
C LEU A 500 -15.62 16.06 25.15
N TYR A 501 -14.46 16.56 25.62
CA TYR A 501 -14.13 16.55 27.04
C TYR A 501 -15.11 17.34 27.87
N ILE A 502 -15.50 18.52 27.39
CA ILE A 502 -16.50 19.36 28.07
C ILE A 502 -17.85 18.64 28.12
N ALA A 503 -18.28 17.97 27.03
CA ALA A 503 -19.50 17.17 27.00
C ALA A 503 -19.46 16.01 27.99
N GLN A 504 -18.34 15.26 28.05
CA GLN A 504 -18.16 14.16 28.98
C GLN A 504 -18.20 14.61 30.45
N VAL A 505 -17.56 15.74 30.76
CA VAL A 505 -17.61 16.33 32.10
C VAL A 505 -19.04 16.76 32.43
N LYS A 506 -19.75 17.46 31.54
CA LYS A 506 -21.15 17.85 31.72
C LYS A 506 -22.02 16.61 31.97
N GLN A 507 -21.86 15.54 31.20
CA GLN A 507 -22.61 14.29 31.37
C GLN A 507 -22.30 13.63 32.72
N LYS A 508 -21.04 13.57 33.15
CA LYS A 508 -20.61 12.98 34.43
C LYS A 508 -21.22 13.68 35.64
N TYR A 509 -21.39 15.00 35.57
CA TYR A 509 -21.95 15.81 36.63
C TYR A 509 -23.45 16.13 36.44
N GLY A 510 -24.13 15.47 35.50
CA GLY A 510 -25.57 15.60 35.30
C GLY A 510 -26.03 16.97 34.78
N ILE A 511 -25.14 17.71 34.11
CA ILE A 511 -25.46 19.02 33.50
C ILE A 511 -26.15 18.76 32.16
N ILE A 512 -27.49 18.92 32.14
CA ILE A 512 -28.33 18.63 30.97
C ILE A 512 -28.16 19.73 29.91
N GLU A 513 -27.82 19.35 28.68
CA GLU A 513 -27.89 20.25 27.51
C GLU A 513 -29.37 20.42 27.08
N ARG A 514 -29.75 21.64 26.68
CA ARG A 514 -31.03 21.83 25.99
C ARG A 514 -30.91 21.20 24.61
N GLU A 515 -31.79 20.27 24.26
CA GLU A 515 -32.04 19.89 22.87
C GLU A 515 -32.49 21.18 22.13
N ASN A 516 -31.78 21.53 21.04
CA ASN A 516 -32.20 22.54 20.08
C ASN A 516 -33.26 21.96 19.16
#